data_690f585d9d0f8da60be5d4a6984e246e
#
_entry.id   690f585d9d0f8da60be5d4a6984e246e
#
_cell.length_a   1.000
_cell.length_b   1.000
_cell.length_c   1.000
_cell.angle_alpha   90.00
_cell.angle_beta   90.00
_cell.angle_gamma   90.00
#
_symmetry.space_group_name_H-M   'P 1'
#
loop_
_entity.id
_entity.type
_entity.pdbx_description
1 polymer ?
#
loop_
_entity_poly.entity_id
_entity_poly.type
_entity_poly.pdbx_seq_one_letter_code
_entity_poly.pdbx_strand_id
1 'polypeptide(L)'
;EVSADDFSDLAFDAEEWHAEFSLNTVAVVERVLRTQRKEMEASLGKPITVVGKPDMRAPEIFESFVVRYSSDEEGDLRPQSDLMSNPQMATVVSFAYRLPRQVVMGPAYKGAEGNLYTLAALNIKLGEETGVLVGEINLSELIDFLESTYAPEGMVLRIAERDTELRVSCPPIT
;
A
#
# COMPACT_ATOMS: atom_id res chain seq x y z
N GLU A 1 16.70 11.05 9.55
CA GLU A 1 15.26 11.38 9.42
C GLU A 1 14.97 11.48 7.94
N VAL A 2 14.03 10.67 7.42
CA VAL A 2 13.56 10.82 6.04
C VAL A 2 12.80 12.13 5.98
N SER A 3 13.31 13.08 5.22
CA SER A 3 12.63 14.36 5.03
C SER A 3 11.53 14.24 3.95
N ALA A 4 10.69 15.27 3.83
CA ALA A 4 9.73 15.34 2.74
C ALA A 4 10.43 15.40 1.37
N ASP A 5 11.63 16.00 1.30
CA ASP A 5 12.41 16.08 0.07
C ASP A 5 12.96 14.71 -0.33
N ASP A 6 13.51 13.92 0.64
CA ASP A 6 13.95 12.55 0.37
C ASP A 6 12.79 11.66 -0.11
N PHE A 7 11.58 11.89 0.42
CA PHE A 7 10.39 11.18 -0.03
C PHE A 7 9.94 11.62 -1.42
N SER A 8 10.05 12.92 -1.76
CA SER A 8 9.71 13.43 -3.09
C SER A 8 10.59 12.81 -4.17
N ASP A 9 11.88 12.60 -3.89
CA ASP A 9 12.79 11.92 -4.81
C ASP A 9 12.38 10.44 -4.98
N LEU A 10 12.03 9.75 -3.89
CA LEU A 10 11.53 8.38 -3.95
C LEU A 10 10.19 8.28 -4.70
N ALA A 11 9.29 9.23 -4.52
CA ALA A 11 8.00 9.27 -5.20
C ALA A 11 8.15 9.54 -6.70
N PHE A 12 9.15 10.32 -7.11
CA PHE A 12 9.48 10.54 -8.51
C PHE A 12 9.96 9.25 -9.18
N ASP A 13 10.85 8.50 -8.52
CA ASP A 13 11.27 7.18 -9.00
C ASP A 13 10.08 6.20 -9.07
N ALA A 14 9.08 6.37 -8.19
CA ALA A 14 7.87 5.54 -8.18
C ALA A 14 6.98 5.77 -9.43
N GLU A 15 6.99 6.96 -10.04
CA GLU A 15 6.28 7.19 -11.31
C GLU A 15 6.89 6.38 -12.47
N GLU A 16 8.21 6.23 -12.50
CA GLU A 16 8.88 5.34 -13.45
C GLU A 16 8.51 3.87 -13.18
N TRP A 17 8.47 3.47 -11.92
CA TRP A 17 8.08 2.11 -11.52
C TRP A 17 6.59 1.82 -11.74
N HIS A 18 5.74 2.83 -11.72
CA HIS A 18 4.32 2.67 -12.08
C HIS A 18 4.17 2.10 -13.49
N ALA A 19 4.92 2.62 -14.45
CA ALA A 19 4.87 2.16 -15.84
C ALA A 19 5.38 0.72 -16.02
N GLU A 20 6.31 0.26 -15.18
CA GLU A 20 6.95 -1.06 -15.31
C GLU A 20 6.31 -2.15 -14.43
N PHE A 21 5.80 -1.78 -13.24
CA PHE A 21 5.38 -2.74 -12.20
C PHE A 21 3.95 -2.55 -11.72
N SER A 22 3.16 -1.67 -12.34
CA SER A 22 1.78 -1.32 -11.91
C SER A 22 1.73 -0.89 -10.43
N LEU A 23 2.78 -0.19 -9.98
CA LEU A 23 2.87 0.37 -8.65
C LEU A 23 1.99 1.62 -8.58
N ASN A 24 0.85 1.53 -7.91
CA ASN A 24 -0.15 2.60 -7.86
C ASN A 24 0.23 3.72 -6.88
N THR A 25 0.69 3.34 -5.71
CA THR A 25 1.01 4.28 -4.62
C THR A 25 2.22 3.78 -3.84
N VAL A 26 3.06 4.73 -3.40
CA VAL A 26 4.13 4.48 -2.42
C VAL A 26 3.89 5.35 -1.20
N ALA A 27 4.04 4.77 -0.03
CA ALA A 27 3.86 5.49 1.23
C ALA A 27 4.92 5.12 2.26
N VAL A 28 5.28 6.08 3.08
CA VAL A 28 6.09 5.88 4.30
C VAL A 28 5.16 5.88 5.50
N VAL A 29 5.26 4.82 6.28
CA VAL A 29 4.39 4.56 7.42
C VAL A 29 5.20 4.54 8.71
N GLU A 30 4.76 5.29 9.70
CA GLU A 30 5.36 5.36 11.02
C GLU A 30 4.53 4.58 12.03
N ARG A 31 5.22 3.90 12.94
CA ARG A 31 4.58 3.28 14.11
C ARG A 31 4.33 4.34 15.16
N VAL A 32 3.10 4.48 15.60
CA VAL A 32 2.66 5.48 16.57
C VAL A 32 2.04 4.79 17.77
N LEU A 33 2.67 4.93 18.93
CA LEU A 33 2.08 4.48 20.18
C LEU A 33 0.99 5.44 20.62
N ARG A 34 0.02 4.95 21.38
CA ARG A 34 -1.08 5.77 21.92
C ARG A 34 -0.59 7.04 22.64
N THR A 35 0.54 6.96 23.35
CA THR A 35 1.15 8.10 24.04
C THR A 35 1.72 9.16 23.11
N GLN A 36 2.11 8.79 21.90
CA GLN A 36 2.72 9.64 20.88
C GLN A 36 1.67 10.22 19.91
N ARG A 37 0.42 9.73 19.96
CA ARG A 37 -0.63 10.09 19.01
C ARG A 37 -0.87 11.59 18.88
N LYS A 38 -0.94 12.30 20.04
CA LYS A 38 -1.16 13.75 20.05
C LYS A 38 -0.04 14.53 19.36
N GLU A 39 1.19 14.10 19.57
CA GLU A 39 2.38 14.70 18.94
C GLU A 39 2.36 14.44 17.43
N MET A 40 2.03 13.23 17.00
CA MET A 40 1.86 12.88 15.59
C MET A 40 0.77 13.71 14.93
N GLU A 41 -0.44 13.80 15.52
CA GLU A 41 -1.55 14.62 15.00
C GLU A 41 -1.16 16.10 14.92
N ALA A 42 -0.41 16.62 15.89
CA ALA A 42 0.10 17.99 15.85
C ALA A 42 1.10 18.20 14.71
N SER A 43 2.00 17.26 14.46
CA SER A 43 2.98 17.34 13.38
C SER A 43 2.34 17.21 11.99
N LEU A 44 1.28 16.42 11.86
CA LEU A 44 0.50 16.27 10.64
C LEU A 44 -0.47 17.44 10.39
N GLY A 45 -0.75 18.25 11.43
CA GLY A 45 -1.75 19.34 11.37
C GLY A 45 -3.20 18.87 11.26
N LYS A 46 -3.45 17.57 11.34
CA LYS A 46 -4.77 16.93 11.16
C LYS A 46 -4.88 15.67 12.02
N PRO A 47 -6.12 15.24 12.36
CA PRO A 47 -6.33 13.99 13.09
C PRO A 47 -5.98 12.77 12.26
N ILE A 48 -5.58 11.70 12.92
CA ILE A 48 -5.39 10.37 12.32
C ILE A 48 -6.76 9.78 11.97
N THR A 49 -6.91 9.28 10.74
CA THR A 49 -8.19 8.86 10.15
C THR A 49 -8.22 7.37 9.79
N VAL A 50 -9.42 6.85 9.62
CA VAL A 50 -9.65 5.48 9.12
C VAL A 50 -9.31 5.41 7.63
N VAL A 51 -8.65 4.32 7.20
CA VAL A 51 -8.37 4.03 5.77
C VAL A 51 -9.67 4.14 4.95
N GLY A 52 -9.61 4.84 3.82
CA GLY A 52 -10.75 5.06 2.94
C GLY A 52 -11.83 6.00 3.47
N LYS A 53 -11.69 6.56 4.68
CA LYS A 53 -12.68 7.44 5.34
C LYS A 53 -12.02 8.69 5.94
N PRO A 54 -11.75 9.73 5.11
CA PRO A 54 -11.00 10.92 5.54
C PRO A 54 -11.66 11.70 6.67
N ASP A 55 -12.98 11.65 6.74
CA ASP A 55 -13.78 12.38 7.74
C ASP A 55 -13.97 11.59 9.05
N MET A 56 -13.50 10.33 9.08
CA MET A 56 -13.65 9.46 10.23
C MET A 56 -12.35 9.34 11.01
N ARG A 57 -12.31 9.87 12.23
CA ARG A 57 -11.17 9.73 13.13
C ARG A 57 -10.96 8.26 13.48
N ALA A 58 -9.72 7.78 13.36
CA ALA A 58 -9.36 6.42 13.77
C ALA A 58 -9.45 6.26 15.28
N PRO A 59 -9.88 5.09 15.79
CA PRO A 59 -9.95 4.83 17.23
C PRO A 59 -8.55 4.91 17.87
N GLU A 60 -8.51 5.31 19.15
CA GLU A 60 -7.27 5.33 19.92
C GLU A 60 -6.95 3.92 20.42
N ILE A 61 -6.10 3.22 19.70
CA ILE A 61 -5.59 1.90 20.04
C ILE A 61 -4.18 1.99 20.62
N PHE A 62 -3.65 0.88 21.15
CA PHE A 62 -2.33 0.85 21.77
C PHE A 62 -1.21 1.21 20.78
N GLU A 63 -1.33 0.74 19.53
CA GLU A 63 -0.35 0.89 18.47
C GLU A 63 -1.08 1.14 17.14
N SER A 64 -0.72 2.20 16.45
CA SER A 64 -1.17 2.55 15.09
C SER A 64 0.00 2.52 14.12
N PHE A 65 -0.31 2.29 12.84
CA PHE A 65 0.63 2.44 11.75
C PHE A 65 0.10 3.52 10.81
N VAL A 66 0.66 4.72 10.94
CA VAL A 66 0.13 5.95 10.34
C VAL A 66 0.95 6.33 9.12
N VAL A 67 0.28 6.57 8.01
CA VAL A 67 0.91 7.08 6.79
C VAL A 67 1.41 8.50 7.03
N ARG A 68 2.74 8.68 6.93
CA ARG A 68 3.41 9.97 7.09
C ARG A 68 3.50 10.72 5.77
N TYR A 69 3.97 10.03 4.74
CA TYR A 69 4.13 10.53 3.38
C TYR A 69 3.49 9.53 2.41
N SER A 70 2.93 10.04 1.33
CA SER A 70 2.34 9.23 0.27
C SER A 70 2.49 9.93 -1.07
N SER A 71 2.69 9.15 -2.14
CA SER A 71 2.61 9.65 -3.52
C SER A 71 1.16 9.89 -3.97
N ASP A 72 0.17 9.42 -3.21
CA ASP A 72 -1.26 9.65 -3.45
C ASP A 72 -1.90 10.31 -2.22
N GLU A 73 -2.43 11.51 -2.40
CA GLU A 73 -3.06 12.29 -1.32
C GLU A 73 -4.55 11.95 -1.12
N GLU A 74 -5.18 11.24 -2.04
CA GLU A 74 -6.62 10.97 -2.05
C GLU A 74 -7.00 9.51 -1.80
N GLY A 75 -6.09 8.57 -2.10
CA GLY A 75 -6.32 7.11 -1.99
C GLY A 75 -6.35 6.55 -0.57
N ASP A 76 -6.33 5.24 -0.48
CA ASP A 76 -6.37 4.51 0.79
C ASP A 76 -5.09 4.70 1.62
N LEU A 77 -3.94 4.89 0.94
CA LEU A 77 -2.63 5.16 1.55
C LEU A 77 -2.34 6.66 1.70
N ARG A 78 -3.35 7.54 1.67
CA ARG A 78 -3.12 8.97 1.86
C ARG A 78 -2.51 9.29 3.24
N PRO A 79 -1.81 10.43 3.38
CA PRO A 79 -1.29 10.88 4.68
C PRO A 79 -2.38 10.88 5.77
N GLN A 80 -2.02 10.56 7.01
CA GLN A 80 -2.85 10.42 8.21
C GLN A 80 -3.71 9.14 8.29
N SER A 81 -3.78 8.30 7.24
CA SER A 81 -4.49 7.03 7.33
C SER A 81 -3.83 6.10 8.33
N ASP A 82 -4.60 5.54 9.25
CA ASP A 82 -4.15 4.47 10.15
C ASP A 82 -4.41 3.10 9.53
N LEU A 83 -3.35 2.44 9.07
CA LEU A 83 -3.45 1.16 8.39
C LEU A 83 -3.96 0.03 9.31
N MET A 84 -3.92 0.23 10.65
CA MET A 84 -4.53 -0.71 11.60
C MET A 84 -6.06 -0.72 11.53
N SER A 85 -6.67 0.29 10.93
CA SER A 85 -8.12 0.37 10.71
C SER A 85 -8.62 -0.55 9.59
N ASN A 86 -7.72 -1.08 8.77
CA ASN A 86 -8.01 -2.09 7.73
C ASN A 86 -7.29 -3.40 8.08
N PRO A 87 -8.02 -4.51 8.36
CA PRO A 87 -7.41 -5.77 8.82
C PRO A 87 -6.37 -6.38 7.86
N GLN A 88 -6.54 -6.22 6.56
CA GLN A 88 -5.61 -6.74 5.56
C GLN A 88 -4.31 -5.94 5.58
N MET A 89 -4.39 -4.61 5.57
CA MET A 89 -3.24 -3.71 5.65
C MET A 89 -2.53 -3.84 7.00
N ALA A 90 -3.28 -3.92 8.10
CA ALA A 90 -2.74 -4.11 9.45
C ALA A 90 -1.82 -5.31 9.55
N THR A 91 -2.22 -6.43 8.95
CA THR A 91 -1.41 -7.66 8.94
C THR A 91 -0.09 -7.43 8.23
N VAL A 92 -0.12 -6.85 7.02
CA VAL A 92 1.06 -6.62 6.18
C VAL A 92 2.07 -5.69 6.88
N VAL A 93 1.62 -4.53 7.34
CA VAL A 93 2.51 -3.54 7.96
C VAL A 93 3.08 -4.02 9.29
N SER A 94 2.29 -4.75 10.09
CA SER A 94 2.75 -5.30 11.37
C SER A 94 3.82 -6.38 11.17
N PHE A 95 3.67 -7.24 10.15
CA PHE A 95 4.69 -8.23 9.81
C PHE A 95 5.94 -7.57 9.24
N ALA A 96 5.80 -6.65 8.28
CA ALA A 96 6.94 -5.93 7.70
C ALA A 96 7.75 -5.20 8.76
N TYR A 97 7.09 -4.51 9.69
CA TYR A 97 7.75 -3.82 10.80
C TYR A 97 8.65 -4.74 11.65
N ARG A 98 8.22 -5.99 11.84
CA ARG A 98 8.91 -6.98 12.69
C ARG A 98 9.94 -7.83 11.94
N LEU A 99 9.89 -7.86 10.61
CA LEU A 99 10.75 -8.69 9.77
C LEU A 99 11.72 -7.82 8.96
N PRO A 100 12.88 -7.42 9.53
CA PRO A 100 13.82 -6.56 8.85
C PRO A 100 14.36 -7.22 7.57
N ARG A 101 14.54 -6.42 6.53
CA ARG A 101 15.10 -6.84 5.23
C ARG A 101 14.27 -7.87 4.46
N GLN A 102 12.98 -7.99 4.78
CA GLN A 102 12.06 -8.87 4.04
C GLN A 102 10.91 -8.04 3.49
N VAL A 103 10.58 -8.26 2.22
CA VAL A 103 9.35 -7.74 1.64
C VAL A 103 8.21 -8.67 2.05
N VAL A 104 7.18 -8.08 2.64
CA VAL A 104 5.95 -8.78 3.01
C VAL A 104 4.88 -8.41 2.00
N MET A 105 4.32 -9.42 1.32
CA MET A 105 3.20 -9.24 0.41
C MET A 105 1.89 -9.57 1.13
N GLY A 106 0.90 -8.73 0.92
CA GLY A 106 -0.45 -8.93 1.45
C GLY A 106 -1.35 -9.77 0.55
N PRO A 107 -2.52 -10.16 1.05
CA PRO A 107 -3.56 -10.73 0.21
C PRO A 107 -4.10 -9.69 -0.76
N ALA A 108 -4.66 -10.16 -1.89
CA ALA A 108 -5.36 -9.29 -2.82
C ALA A 108 -6.66 -8.73 -2.18
N TYR A 109 -6.96 -7.48 -2.46
CA TYR A 109 -8.20 -6.81 -2.03
C TYR A 109 -8.79 -5.97 -3.16
N LYS A 110 -10.08 -5.65 -3.06
CA LYS A 110 -10.75 -4.76 -4.01
C LYS A 110 -10.71 -3.32 -3.51
N GLY A 111 -10.18 -2.43 -4.34
CA GLY A 111 -10.30 -0.99 -4.13
C GLY A 111 -11.71 -0.46 -4.45
N ALA A 112 -11.90 0.83 -4.21
CA ALA A 112 -13.20 1.50 -4.39
C ALA A 112 -13.75 1.40 -5.82
N GLU A 113 -12.86 1.37 -6.82
CA GLU A 113 -13.20 1.27 -8.24
C GLU A 113 -13.42 -0.17 -8.73
N GLY A 114 -13.29 -1.17 -7.85
CA GLY A 114 -13.44 -2.58 -8.17
C GLY A 114 -12.19 -3.26 -8.71
N ASN A 115 -11.11 -2.52 -8.93
CA ASN A 115 -9.81 -3.07 -9.28
C ASN A 115 -9.22 -3.90 -8.13
N LEU A 116 -8.38 -4.87 -8.47
CA LEU A 116 -7.66 -5.68 -7.50
C LEU A 116 -6.31 -5.04 -7.18
N TYR A 117 -6.01 -4.93 -5.91
CA TYR A 117 -4.75 -4.43 -5.38
C TYR A 117 -4.12 -5.42 -4.42
N THR A 118 -2.82 -5.30 -4.21
CA THR A 118 -2.10 -5.91 -3.08
C THR A 118 -1.12 -4.90 -2.50
N LEU A 119 -0.75 -5.08 -1.24
CA LEU A 119 0.32 -4.32 -0.61
C LEU A 119 1.61 -5.12 -0.59
N ALA A 120 2.70 -4.45 -0.93
CA ALA A 120 4.06 -4.86 -0.62
C ALA A 120 4.59 -3.94 0.47
N ALA A 121 5.19 -4.48 1.52
CA ALA A 121 5.72 -3.68 2.61
C ALA A 121 7.12 -4.14 3.01
N LEU A 122 7.97 -3.16 3.33
CA LEU A 122 9.37 -3.37 3.71
C LEU A 122 9.71 -2.52 4.94
N ASN A 123 10.38 -3.14 5.91
CA ASN A 123 10.95 -2.42 7.04
C ASN A 123 12.08 -1.49 6.59
N ILE A 124 12.01 -0.22 6.97
CA ILE A 124 13.02 0.80 6.65
C ILE A 124 13.48 1.52 7.92
N LYS A 125 14.62 2.20 7.81
CA LYS A 125 15.11 3.09 8.85
C LYS A 125 14.71 4.54 8.55
N LEU A 126 14.09 5.18 9.52
CA LEU A 126 13.72 6.59 9.51
C LEU A 126 14.59 7.32 10.55
N GLY A 127 15.85 7.60 10.20
CA GLY A 127 16.83 8.05 11.17
C GLY A 127 17.13 6.97 12.21
N GLU A 128 16.90 7.25 13.49
CA GLU A 128 17.07 6.26 14.57
C GLU A 128 15.85 5.33 14.75
N GLU A 129 14.70 5.72 14.24
CA GLU A 129 13.45 4.97 14.34
C GLU A 129 13.29 3.94 13.21
N THR A 130 12.34 3.07 13.36
CA THR A 130 11.95 2.08 12.36
C THR A 130 10.58 2.45 11.82
N GLY A 131 10.49 2.51 10.49
CA GLY A 131 9.22 2.67 9.77
C GLY A 131 8.97 1.53 8.79
N VAL A 132 7.96 1.68 7.98
CA VAL A 132 7.60 0.74 6.92
C VAL A 132 7.40 1.51 5.61
N LEU A 133 8.10 1.10 4.57
CA LEU A 133 7.80 1.52 3.21
C LEU A 133 6.70 0.59 2.68
N VAL A 134 5.63 1.16 2.17
CA VAL A 134 4.48 0.42 1.64
C VAL A 134 4.27 0.80 0.19
N GLY A 135 4.15 -0.19 -0.68
CA GLY A 135 3.75 -0.02 -2.07
C GLY A 135 2.38 -0.68 -2.31
N GLU A 136 1.47 0.03 -2.96
CA GLU A 136 0.22 -0.52 -3.44
C GLU A 136 0.37 -0.89 -4.92
N ILE A 137 0.15 -2.16 -5.25
CA ILE A 137 0.30 -2.71 -6.59
C ILE A 137 -1.08 -2.96 -7.18
N ASN A 138 -1.37 -2.40 -8.35
CA ASN A 138 -2.60 -2.65 -9.09
C ASN A 138 -2.49 -3.99 -9.85
N LEU A 139 -3.01 -5.04 -9.23
CA LEU A 139 -3.00 -6.39 -9.82
C LEU A 139 -3.83 -6.47 -11.10
N SER A 140 -4.89 -5.67 -11.23
CA SER A 140 -5.70 -5.66 -12.46
C SER A 140 -4.89 -5.17 -13.65
N GLU A 141 -4.15 -4.08 -13.50
CA GLU A 141 -3.26 -3.55 -14.55
C GLU A 141 -2.10 -4.51 -14.85
N LEU A 142 -1.49 -5.07 -13.82
CA LEU A 142 -0.42 -6.05 -13.99
C LEU A 142 -0.90 -7.27 -14.78
N ILE A 143 -2.11 -7.74 -14.51
CA ILE A 143 -2.74 -8.85 -15.24
C ILE A 143 -3.00 -8.47 -16.69
N ASP A 144 -3.57 -7.28 -16.95
CA ASP A 144 -3.82 -6.77 -18.30
C ASP A 144 -2.52 -6.64 -19.10
N PHE A 145 -1.46 -6.17 -18.46
CA PHE A 145 -0.13 -6.10 -19.06
C PHE A 145 0.41 -7.48 -19.43
N LEU A 146 0.34 -8.43 -18.50
CA LEU A 146 0.80 -9.82 -18.74
C LEU A 146 0.00 -10.48 -19.85
N GLU A 147 -1.32 -10.28 -19.90
CA GLU A 147 -2.18 -10.79 -20.97
C GLU A 147 -1.80 -10.22 -22.31
N SER A 148 -1.66 -8.90 -22.40
CA SER A 148 -1.34 -8.23 -23.68
C SER A 148 0.06 -8.55 -24.19
N THR A 149 1.02 -8.82 -23.30
CA THR A 149 2.43 -9.00 -23.66
C THR A 149 2.80 -10.47 -23.89
N TYR A 150 2.25 -11.38 -23.09
CA TYR A 150 2.73 -12.76 -23.00
C TYR A 150 1.67 -13.83 -23.31
N ALA A 151 0.37 -13.49 -23.39
CA ALA A 151 -0.65 -14.48 -23.69
C ALA A 151 -0.81 -14.64 -25.22
N PRO A 152 -0.35 -15.75 -25.83
CA PRO A 152 -0.62 -16.06 -27.23
C PRO A 152 -2.13 -16.21 -27.48
N GLU A 153 -2.55 -15.99 -28.73
CA GLU A 153 -3.94 -16.23 -29.15
C GLU A 153 -4.41 -17.64 -28.73
N GLY A 154 -5.56 -17.70 -28.10
CA GLY A 154 -6.17 -18.96 -27.62
C GLY A 154 -5.65 -19.47 -26.27
N MET A 155 -4.78 -18.75 -25.58
CA MET A 155 -4.37 -19.07 -24.22
C MET A 155 -5.33 -18.43 -23.20
N VAL A 156 -5.68 -19.19 -22.16
CA VAL A 156 -6.43 -18.67 -21.00
C VAL A 156 -5.46 -18.42 -19.86
N LEU A 157 -5.34 -17.17 -19.42
CA LEU A 157 -4.58 -16.81 -18.23
C LEU A 157 -5.50 -16.92 -17.01
N ARG A 158 -5.11 -17.76 -16.06
CA ARG A 158 -5.82 -17.90 -14.78
C ARG A 158 -4.92 -17.45 -13.66
N ILE A 159 -5.38 -16.47 -12.89
CA ILE A 159 -4.68 -15.98 -11.71
C ILE A 159 -5.52 -16.31 -10.49
N ALA A 160 -4.89 -16.96 -9.53
CA ALA A 160 -5.53 -17.36 -8.29
C ALA A 160 -4.60 -17.09 -7.10
N GLU A 161 -5.19 -16.68 -5.99
CA GLU A 161 -4.52 -16.64 -4.71
C GLU A 161 -4.96 -17.86 -3.89
N ARG A 162 -4.04 -18.78 -3.63
CA ARG A 162 -4.33 -20.10 -3.04
C ARG A 162 -5.41 -20.84 -3.86
N ASP A 163 -6.59 -21.08 -3.24
CA ASP A 163 -7.72 -21.75 -3.90
C ASP A 163 -8.78 -20.75 -4.41
N THR A 164 -8.52 -19.44 -4.28
CA THR A 164 -9.47 -18.40 -4.72
C THR A 164 -9.03 -17.86 -6.07
N GLU A 165 -9.88 -18.02 -7.07
CA GLU A 165 -9.67 -17.44 -8.39
C GLU A 165 -9.86 -15.93 -8.32
N LEU A 166 -8.83 -15.16 -8.69
CA LEU A 166 -8.88 -13.71 -8.72
C LEU A 166 -9.38 -13.20 -10.07
N ARG A 167 -8.95 -13.80 -11.16
CA ARG A 167 -9.36 -13.46 -12.52
C ARG A 167 -9.11 -14.60 -13.50
N VAL A 168 -10.01 -14.76 -14.46
CA VAL A 168 -9.82 -15.57 -15.67
C VAL A 168 -9.90 -14.66 -16.88
N SER A 169 -8.87 -14.64 -17.71
CA SER A 169 -8.88 -14.02 -19.02
C SER A 169 -9.32 -15.03 -20.06
N CYS A 170 -10.30 -14.66 -20.85
CA CYS A 170 -10.63 -15.35 -22.10
C CYS A 170 -10.37 -14.39 -23.25
N PRO A 171 -9.27 -14.53 -23.99
CA PRO A 171 -9.07 -13.70 -25.18
C PRO A 171 -10.24 -13.88 -26.13
N PRO A 172 -10.67 -12.83 -26.84
CA PRO A 172 -11.79 -12.93 -27.78
C PRO A 172 -11.49 -14.00 -28.83
N ILE A 173 -12.41 -14.93 -29.01
CA ILE A 173 -12.37 -15.89 -30.11
C ILE A 173 -12.66 -15.06 -31.38
N THR A 174 -11.63 -14.81 -32.16
CA THR A 174 -11.74 -14.17 -33.48
C THR A 174 -12.28 -15.14 -34.52
#